data_807285d0b24925437d75e9730cc63c43
#
_entry.id   807285d0b24925437d75e9730cc63c43
#
_cell.length_a   1.000
_cell.length_b   1.000
_cell.length_c   1.000
_cell.angle_alpha   90.00
_cell.angle_beta   90.00
_cell.angle_gamma   90.00
#
_symmetry.space_group_name_H-M   'P 1'
#
loop_
_entity.id
_entity.type
_entity.pdbx_description
1 polymer ?
#
loop_
_entity_poly.entity_id
_entity_poly.type
_entity_poly.pdbx_seq_one_letter_code
_entity_poly.pdbx_strand_id
1 'polypeptide(L)'
;EATGKQISKELAEKICQRVDNHSSYVQQLAWLVWIHTDKVATEQDFEEAYQDIIDQNTPLFEKQTESLTTYQMNFLRAIIDGVHSEFTTQEVLQKYQLGSSANVSIVKRALVKKELIEIEKRQAIIPDPVMKVWLKRELGV
;
A
#
# COMPACT_ATOMS: atom_id res chain seq x y z
N GLU A 1 -25.84 2.22 -13.70
CA GLU A 1 -25.78 3.30 -14.66
C GLU A 1 -26.21 2.85 -16.03
N ALA A 2 -25.35 2.96 -17.05
CA ALA A 2 -25.70 2.57 -18.40
C ALA A 2 -26.11 1.09 -18.53
N THR A 3 -25.69 0.25 -17.59
CA THR A 3 -25.99 -1.18 -17.57
C THR A 3 -27.16 -1.54 -16.65
N GLY A 4 -27.76 -0.54 -16.00
CA GLY A 4 -28.79 -0.75 -14.99
C GLY A 4 -28.28 -1.09 -13.61
N LYS A 5 -26.97 -1.23 -13.42
CA LYS A 5 -26.37 -1.44 -12.11
C LYS A 5 -26.26 -0.10 -11.39
N GLN A 6 -26.38 -0.14 -10.06
CA GLN A 6 -26.37 1.07 -9.24
C GLN A 6 -25.38 0.93 -8.09
N ILE A 7 -24.84 2.07 -7.65
CA ILE A 7 -23.94 2.15 -6.51
C ILE A 7 -24.37 3.35 -5.65
N SER A 8 -24.35 3.20 -4.34
CA SER A 8 -24.65 4.30 -3.43
C SER A 8 -23.50 5.31 -3.44
N LYS A 9 -23.81 6.56 -3.09
CA LYS A 9 -22.79 7.61 -2.96
C LYS A 9 -21.77 7.24 -1.90
N GLU A 10 -22.20 6.69 -0.78
CA GLU A 10 -21.33 6.28 0.31
C GLU A 10 -20.33 5.21 -0.15
N LEU A 11 -20.79 4.24 -0.93
CA LEU A 11 -19.92 3.19 -1.42
C LEU A 11 -18.94 3.72 -2.47
N ALA A 12 -19.40 4.62 -3.34
CA ALA A 12 -18.53 5.28 -4.33
C ALA A 12 -17.41 6.09 -3.64
N GLU A 13 -17.75 6.80 -2.58
CA GLU A 13 -16.77 7.54 -1.78
C GLU A 13 -15.78 6.59 -1.12
N LYS A 14 -16.25 5.45 -0.62
CA LYS A 14 -15.42 4.43 0.00
C LYS A 14 -14.39 3.87 -0.96
N ILE A 15 -14.78 3.67 -2.23
CA ILE A 15 -13.85 3.23 -3.28
C ILE A 15 -12.70 4.22 -3.39
N CYS A 16 -13.01 5.51 -3.50
CA CYS A 16 -11.98 6.55 -3.63
C CYS A 16 -11.08 6.61 -2.41
N GLN A 17 -11.66 6.57 -1.23
CA GLN A 17 -10.91 6.67 0.04
C GLN A 17 -9.97 5.48 0.25
N ARG A 18 -10.42 4.28 -0.07
CA ARG A 18 -9.65 3.06 0.19
C ARG A 18 -8.34 3.04 -0.61
N VAL A 19 -8.32 3.68 -1.76
CA VAL A 19 -7.13 3.76 -2.62
C VAL A 19 -6.56 5.18 -2.71
N ASP A 20 -6.82 6.01 -1.70
CA ASP A 20 -6.27 7.36 -1.55
C ASP A 20 -6.44 8.23 -2.81
N ASN A 21 -7.56 8.09 -3.49
CA ASN A 21 -7.90 8.84 -4.71
C ASN A 21 -6.90 8.66 -5.86
N HIS A 22 -6.07 7.60 -5.85
CA HIS A 22 -5.23 7.24 -6.99
C HIS A 22 -6.12 6.90 -8.18
N SER A 23 -6.10 7.71 -9.22
CA SER A 23 -7.06 7.61 -10.32
C SER A 23 -7.04 6.24 -11.03
N SER A 24 -5.86 5.65 -11.23
CA SER A 24 -5.77 4.32 -11.84
C SER A 24 -6.37 3.23 -10.94
N TYR A 25 -6.13 3.31 -9.64
CA TYR A 25 -6.72 2.37 -8.69
C TYR A 25 -8.22 2.60 -8.49
N VAL A 26 -8.66 3.87 -8.51
CA VAL A 26 -10.10 4.18 -8.43
C VAL A 26 -10.83 3.53 -9.61
N GLN A 27 -10.28 3.66 -10.81
CA GLN A 27 -10.88 3.07 -12.01
C GLN A 27 -10.87 1.55 -11.95
N GLN A 28 -9.74 0.95 -11.55
CA GLN A 28 -9.62 -0.49 -11.43
C GLN A 28 -10.58 -1.05 -10.39
N LEU A 29 -10.64 -0.44 -9.21
CA LEU A 29 -11.50 -0.89 -8.13
C LEU A 29 -12.98 -0.72 -8.48
N ALA A 30 -13.33 0.41 -9.09
CA ALA A 30 -14.70 0.66 -9.53
C ALA A 30 -15.16 -0.39 -10.57
N TRP A 31 -14.28 -0.74 -11.50
CA TRP A 31 -14.54 -1.79 -12.48
C TRP A 31 -14.78 -3.15 -11.81
N LEU A 32 -13.93 -3.49 -10.84
CA LEU A 32 -14.05 -4.75 -10.10
C LEU A 32 -15.35 -4.79 -9.27
N VAL A 33 -15.71 -3.69 -8.64
CA VAL A 33 -16.99 -3.59 -7.92
C VAL A 33 -18.15 -3.81 -8.90
N TRP A 34 -18.08 -3.19 -10.08
CA TRP A 34 -19.10 -3.34 -11.10
C TRP A 34 -19.25 -4.81 -11.52
N ILE A 35 -18.14 -5.53 -11.70
CA ILE A 35 -18.16 -6.95 -12.06
C ILE A 35 -18.85 -7.79 -10.98
N HIS A 36 -18.58 -7.51 -9.71
CA HIS A 36 -19.19 -8.26 -8.60
C HIS A 36 -20.63 -7.89 -8.34
N THR A 37 -21.10 -6.76 -8.88
CA THR A 37 -22.44 -6.24 -8.63
C THR A 37 -23.47 -6.93 -9.52
N ASP A 38 -24.56 -7.40 -8.91
CA ASP A 38 -25.71 -7.88 -9.67
C ASP A 38 -26.56 -6.68 -10.14
N LYS A 39 -27.31 -6.06 -9.24
CA LYS A 39 -28.14 -4.89 -9.55
C LYS A 39 -27.71 -3.66 -8.77
N VAL A 40 -27.50 -3.82 -7.47
CA VAL A 40 -27.06 -2.75 -6.56
C VAL A 40 -25.80 -3.21 -5.86
N ALA A 41 -24.74 -2.39 -5.91
CA ALA A 41 -23.47 -2.72 -5.26
C ALA A 41 -23.63 -2.78 -3.74
N THR A 42 -23.09 -3.84 -3.14
CA THR A 42 -23.11 -4.07 -1.71
C THR A 42 -21.72 -3.91 -1.10
N GLU A 43 -21.66 -3.84 0.23
CA GLU A 43 -20.39 -3.85 0.97
C GLU A 43 -19.58 -5.11 0.64
N GLN A 44 -20.25 -6.25 0.49
CA GLN A 44 -19.57 -7.49 0.13
C GLN A 44 -18.96 -7.42 -1.26
N ASP A 45 -19.68 -6.85 -2.22
CA ASP A 45 -19.15 -6.63 -3.58
C ASP A 45 -17.89 -5.79 -3.54
N PHE A 46 -17.88 -4.75 -2.70
CA PHE A 46 -16.72 -3.89 -2.50
C PHE A 46 -15.55 -4.67 -1.89
N GLU A 47 -15.78 -5.44 -0.82
CA GLU A 47 -14.70 -6.16 -0.15
C GLU A 47 -14.09 -7.24 -1.08
N GLU A 48 -14.91 -7.94 -1.85
CA GLU A 48 -14.41 -8.92 -2.82
C GLU A 48 -13.60 -8.23 -3.92
N ALA A 49 -14.08 -7.09 -4.41
CA ALA A 49 -13.35 -6.30 -5.41
C ALA A 49 -12.03 -5.80 -4.87
N TYR A 50 -12.00 -5.40 -3.61
CA TYR A 50 -10.78 -4.92 -2.97
C TYR A 50 -9.73 -6.03 -2.84
N GLN A 51 -10.15 -7.26 -2.50
CA GLN A 51 -9.26 -8.40 -2.50
C GLN A 51 -8.73 -8.69 -3.91
N ASP A 52 -9.59 -8.58 -4.91
CA ASP A 52 -9.19 -8.79 -6.31
C ASP A 52 -8.13 -7.78 -6.75
N ILE A 53 -8.26 -6.51 -6.37
CA ILE A 53 -7.27 -5.50 -6.77
C ILE A 53 -5.89 -5.78 -6.13
N ILE A 54 -5.88 -6.25 -4.89
CA ILE A 54 -4.64 -6.65 -4.23
C ILE A 54 -4.04 -7.85 -4.96
N ASP A 55 -4.85 -8.87 -5.24
CA ASP A 55 -4.38 -10.08 -5.89
C ASP A 55 -3.88 -9.82 -7.31
N GLN A 56 -4.56 -8.97 -8.06
CA GLN A 56 -4.15 -8.63 -9.43
C GLN A 56 -2.84 -7.86 -9.48
N ASN A 57 -2.53 -7.09 -8.45
CA ASN A 57 -1.29 -6.31 -8.39
C ASN A 57 -0.15 -7.06 -7.69
N THR A 58 -0.43 -8.20 -7.06
CA THR A 58 0.57 -8.98 -6.33
C THR A 58 1.80 -9.34 -7.17
N PRO A 59 1.66 -9.85 -8.42
CA PRO A 59 2.86 -10.16 -9.22
C PRO A 59 3.77 -8.96 -9.45
N LEU A 60 3.21 -7.78 -9.65
CA LEU A 60 3.99 -6.55 -9.79
C LEU A 60 4.72 -6.22 -8.48
N PHE A 61 4.03 -6.30 -7.36
CA PHE A 61 4.61 -6.00 -6.05
C PHE A 61 5.71 -6.99 -5.69
N GLU A 62 5.50 -8.28 -5.96
CA GLU A 62 6.52 -9.29 -5.76
C GLU A 62 7.78 -8.97 -6.56
N LYS A 63 7.60 -8.58 -7.82
CA LYS A 63 8.73 -8.21 -8.68
C LYS A 63 9.47 -6.98 -8.15
N GLN A 64 8.72 -5.97 -7.68
CA GLN A 64 9.32 -4.74 -7.17
C GLN A 64 10.10 -4.97 -5.88
N THR A 65 9.73 -5.99 -5.10
CA THR A 65 10.34 -6.26 -3.79
C THR A 65 11.34 -7.41 -3.78
N GLU A 66 11.38 -8.24 -4.84
CA GLU A 66 12.24 -9.42 -4.86
C GLU A 66 13.73 -9.12 -4.74
N SER A 67 14.16 -7.95 -5.21
CA SER A 67 15.56 -7.55 -5.18
C SER A 67 15.94 -6.74 -3.94
N LEU A 68 15.02 -6.55 -3.02
CA LEU A 68 15.30 -5.75 -1.82
C LEU A 68 16.15 -6.53 -0.83
N THR A 69 17.10 -5.83 -0.20
CA THR A 69 17.90 -6.40 0.87
C THR A 69 17.07 -6.56 2.13
N THR A 70 17.58 -7.34 3.07
CA THR A 70 16.94 -7.52 4.38
C THR A 70 16.75 -6.16 5.08
N TYR A 71 17.76 -5.29 5.03
CA TYR A 71 17.65 -3.96 5.63
C TYR A 71 16.57 -3.10 4.97
N GLN A 72 16.46 -3.19 3.65
CA GLN A 72 15.43 -2.45 2.92
C GLN A 72 14.03 -2.95 3.30
N MET A 73 13.84 -4.26 3.39
CA MET A 73 12.58 -4.83 3.83
C MET A 73 12.25 -4.45 5.28
N ASN A 74 13.27 -4.45 6.14
CA ASN A 74 13.10 -4.05 7.55
C ASN A 74 12.65 -2.59 7.65
N PHE A 75 13.18 -1.72 6.79
CA PHE A 75 12.78 -0.31 6.76
C PHE A 75 11.31 -0.17 6.35
N LEU A 76 10.88 -0.90 5.33
CA LEU A 76 9.47 -0.91 4.92
C LEU A 76 8.58 -1.43 6.04
N ARG A 77 9.02 -2.46 6.74
CA ARG A 77 8.28 -2.99 7.90
C ARG A 77 8.11 -1.93 8.98
N ALA A 78 9.15 -1.15 9.25
CA ALA A 78 9.06 -0.07 10.23
C ALA A 78 7.99 0.95 9.83
N ILE A 79 7.94 1.33 8.55
CA ILE A 79 6.92 2.26 8.05
C ILE A 79 5.52 1.66 8.21
N ILE A 80 5.34 0.41 7.81
CA ILE A 80 4.06 -0.30 7.93
C ILE A 80 3.59 -0.32 9.39
N ASP A 81 4.54 -0.47 10.31
CA ASP A 81 4.26 -0.56 11.75
C ASP A 81 4.02 0.82 12.39
N GLY A 82 4.10 1.89 11.61
CA GLY A 82 3.79 3.24 12.06
C GLY A 82 4.97 4.16 12.29
N VAL A 83 6.20 3.73 12.01
CA VAL A 83 7.38 4.58 12.14
C VAL A 83 7.56 5.38 10.86
N HIS A 84 7.47 6.69 10.96
CA HIS A 84 7.61 7.57 9.79
C HIS A 84 8.79 8.52 9.88
N SER A 85 9.37 8.67 11.08
CA SER A 85 10.52 9.54 11.33
C SER A 85 11.33 8.99 12.49
N GLU A 86 12.49 9.60 12.75
CA GLU A 86 13.37 9.24 13.86
C GLU A 86 13.83 7.77 13.79
N PHE A 87 14.16 7.33 12.59
CA PHE A 87 14.62 5.95 12.36
C PHE A 87 15.96 5.63 12.99
N THR A 88 16.72 6.64 13.44
CA THR A 88 18.06 6.45 13.97
C THR A 88 18.14 6.39 15.50
N THR A 89 17.00 6.40 16.18
CA THR A 89 17.00 6.16 17.63
C THR A 89 17.41 4.71 17.89
N GLN A 90 18.06 4.47 19.03
CA GLN A 90 18.49 3.12 19.40
C GLN A 90 17.32 2.15 19.46
N GLU A 91 16.18 2.61 19.99
CA GLU A 91 14.99 1.80 20.09
C GLU A 91 14.52 1.31 18.72
N VAL A 92 14.42 2.21 17.73
CA VAL A 92 13.96 1.88 16.38
C VAL A 92 15.01 1.01 15.67
N LEU A 93 16.28 1.38 15.76
CA LEU A 93 17.35 0.60 15.12
C LEU A 93 17.35 -0.86 15.60
N GLN A 94 17.15 -1.08 16.88
CA GLN A 94 17.14 -2.42 17.44
C GLN A 94 15.85 -3.16 17.15
N LYS A 95 14.71 -2.49 17.34
CA LYS A 95 13.41 -3.15 17.14
C LYS A 95 13.23 -3.66 15.72
N TYR A 96 13.65 -2.88 14.74
CA TYR A 96 13.45 -3.22 13.32
C TYR A 96 14.72 -3.73 12.66
N GLN A 97 15.82 -3.86 13.41
CA GLN A 97 17.08 -4.37 12.88
C GLN A 97 17.55 -3.59 11.66
N LEU A 98 17.67 -2.28 11.83
CA LEU A 98 18.04 -1.37 10.74
C LEU A 98 19.53 -1.16 10.59
N GLY A 99 20.34 -1.71 11.50
CA GLY A 99 21.77 -1.55 11.50
C GLY A 99 22.19 -0.23 12.15
N SER A 100 23.11 0.49 11.50
CA SER A 100 23.62 1.77 12.00
C SER A 100 22.83 2.95 11.43
N SER A 101 23.02 4.12 12.03
CA SER A 101 22.44 5.37 11.47
C SER A 101 22.89 5.62 10.03
N ALA A 102 24.15 5.32 9.73
CA ALA A 102 24.68 5.46 8.37
C ALA A 102 23.95 4.52 7.41
N ASN A 103 23.70 3.29 7.86
CA ASN A 103 22.94 2.32 7.05
C ASN A 103 21.52 2.78 6.75
N VAL A 104 20.86 3.39 7.75
CA VAL A 104 19.52 3.94 7.57
C VAL A 104 19.48 4.95 6.42
N SER A 105 20.47 5.85 6.37
CA SER A 105 20.55 6.85 5.31
C SER A 105 20.71 6.21 3.93
N ILE A 106 21.53 5.17 3.83
CA ILE A 106 21.75 4.44 2.58
C ILE A 106 20.46 3.73 2.14
N VAL A 107 19.82 3.04 3.07
CA VAL A 107 18.59 2.29 2.79
C VAL A 107 17.45 3.23 2.37
N LYS A 108 17.28 4.32 3.10
CA LYS A 108 16.26 5.32 2.80
C LYS A 108 16.44 5.86 1.37
N ARG A 109 17.68 6.24 1.03
CA ARG A 109 17.99 6.79 -0.29
C ARG A 109 17.70 5.77 -1.40
N ALA A 110 18.06 4.51 -1.16
CA ALA A 110 17.81 3.44 -2.12
C ALA A 110 16.32 3.21 -2.36
N LEU A 111 15.52 3.23 -1.30
CA LEU A 111 14.07 3.03 -1.42
C LEU A 111 13.38 4.21 -2.10
N VAL A 112 13.85 5.44 -1.87
CA VAL A 112 13.36 6.61 -2.59
C VAL A 112 13.67 6.49 -4.08
N LYS A 113 14.88 6.08 -4.41
CA LYS A 113 15.29 5.91 -5.80
C LYS A 113 14.48 4.83 -6.51
N LYS A 114 14.10 3.78 -5.80
CA LYS A 114 13.23 2.73 -6.34
C LYS A 114 11.76 3.13 -6.36
N GLU A 115 11.43 4.32 -5.89
CA GLU A 115 10.07 4.87 -5.83
C GLU A 115 9.12 4.03 -4.95
N LEU A 116 9.68 3.29 -3.99
CA LEU A 116 8.88 2.52 -3.04
C LEU A 116 8.45 3.34 -1.84
N ILE A 117 9.21 4.39 -1.52
CA ILE A 117 8.85 5.35 -0.48
C ILE A 117 9.00 6.76 -1.00
N GLU A 118 8.32 7.69 -0.33
CA GLU A 118 8.48 9.13 -0.54
C GLU A 118 8.75 9.77 0.81
N ILE A 119 9.48 10.89 0.78
CA ILE A 119 9.72 11.69 1.96
C ILE A 119 8.87 12.95 1.86
N GLU A 120 7.90 13.09 2.76
CA GLU A 120 7.03 14.26 2.84
C GLU A 120 7.11 14.85 4.24
N LYS A 121 7.43 16.14 4.34
CA LYS A 121 7.53 16.83 5.63
C LYS A 121 8.40 16.06 6.63
N ARG A 122 9.54 15.52 6.14
CA ARG A 122 10.51 14.74 6.91
C ARG A 122 9.97 13.38 7.39
N GLN A 123 8.87 12.92 6.81
CA GLN A 123 8.32 11.62 7.11
C GLN A 123 8.46 10.69 5.91
N ALA A 124 8.80 9.43 6.18
CA ALA A 124 8.86 8.40 5.16
C ALA A 124 7.51 7.72 5.04
N ILE A 125 6.98 7.67 3.84
CA ILE A 125 5.68 7.04 3.57
C ILE A 125 5.79 6.10 2.38
N ILE A 126 4.90 5.10 2.33
CA ILE A 126 4.72 4.26 1.15
C ILE A 126 3.57 4.87 0.37
N PRO A 127 3.83 5.48 -0.82
CA PRO A 127 2.79 6.23 -1.51
C PRO A 127 1.73 5.38 -2.18
N ASP A 128 2.04 4.11 -2.48
CA ASP A 128 1.10 3.21 -3.15
C ASP A 128 0.19 2.56 -2.10
N PRO A 129 -1.11 2.91 -2.07
CA PRO A 129 -2.02 2.42 -1.03
C PRO A 129 -2.31 0.92 -1.14
N VAL A 130 -2.25 0.36 -2.34
CA VAL A 130 -2.48 -1.08 -2.52
C VAL A 130 -1.24 -1.88 -2.13
N MET A 131 -0.05 -1.41 -2.51
CA MET A 131 1.20 -2.04 -2.06
C MET A 131 1.33 -2.01 -0.54
N LYS A 132 0.92 -0.92 0.09
CA LYS A 132 0.97 -0.79 1.54
C LYS A 132 0.17 -1.90 2.24
N VAL A 133 -1.04 -2.16 1.76
CA VAL A 133 -1.89 -3.23 2.30
C VAL A 133 -1.31 -4.60 1.99
N TRP A 134 -0.80 -4.79 0.77
CA TRP A 134 -0.14 -6.04 0.37
C TRP A 134 1.08 -6.33 1.26
N LEU A 135 1.94 -5.35 1.49
CA LEU A 135 3.11 -5.50 2.36
C LEU A 135 2.69 -5.84 3.79
N LYS A 136 1.65 -5.21 4.30
CA LYS A 136 1.14 -5.49 5.63
C LYS A 136 0.74 -6.96 5.77
N ARG A 137 0.05 -7.48 4.76
CA ARG A 137 -0.36 -8.88 4.71
C ARG A 137 0.86 -9.82 4.63
N GLU A 138 1.80 -9.52 3.74
CA GLU A 138 2.98 -10.37 3.53
C GLU A 138 3.94 -10.38 4.71
N LEU A 139 4.09 -9.25 5.39
CA LEU A 139 4.99 -9.13 6.54
C LEU A 139 4.36 -9.58 7.85
N GLY A 140 3.08 -9.90 7.85
CA GLY A 140 2.39 -10.41 9.02
C GLY A 140 2.16 -9.37 10.12
N VAL A 141 2.05 -8.11 9.75
CA VAL A 141 1.81 -7.03 10.71
C VAL A 141 0.43 -6.43 10.60
#